data_0b93dcac2963d2a80f05f6789d6cdaac
#
_entry.id   0b93dcac2963d2a80f05f6789d6cdaac
#
_cell.length_a   1.000
_cell.length_b   1.000
_cell.length_c   1.000
_cell.angle_alpha   90.00
_cell.angle_beta   90.00
_cell.angle_gamma   90.00
#
_symmetry.space_group_name_H-M   'P 1'
#
loop_
_entity.id
_entity.type
_entity.pdbx_description
1 polymer ?
#
loop_
_entity_poly.entity_id
_entity_poly.type
_entity_poly.pdbx_seq_one_letter_code
_entity_poly.pdbx_strand_id
1 'polypeptide(L)'
;MLFSERSIWTMVHGIGVGGAALLGLAAALFYLYAVRPTQQPTVNPTDPRAFVALTVFTAVMLWLTVIVGTYIIFPPYRATPPPGTTDLSAFPRALVLANPSTAWLHAFAMEAKEHMPWIASMLTTAVAFIAVRYRRTTLTTPAVRRLSFTLLAVSFAIVAFVSLLGVFVNKIAPLD
;
A
#
# COMPACT_ATOMS: atom_id res chain seq x y z
N MET A 1 -27.66 6.32 9.02
CA MET A 1 -26.21 6.13 9.26
C MET A 1 -25.49 7.24 8.50
N LEU A 2 -24.41 7.81 9.07
CA LEU A 2 -23.64 8.88 8.41
C LEU A 2 -22.79 8.36 7.22
N PHE A 3 -22.47 7.07 7.22
CA PHE A 3 -21.64 6.42 6.19
C PHE A 3 -22.26 5.09 5.80
N SER A 4 -22.18 4.75 4.51
CA SER A 4 -22.51 3.41 4.03
C SER A 4 -21.46 2.39 4.49
N GLU A 5 -21.82 1.12 4.51
CA GLU A 5 -20.85 0.04 4.79
C GLU A 5 -19.67 0.09 3.81
N ARG A 6 -19.95 0.40 2.57
CA ARG A 6 -18.97 0.55 1.49
C ARG A 6 -17.98 1.68 1.76
N SER A 7 -18.47 2.86 2.20
CA SER A 7 -17.63 3.99 2.62
C SER A 7 -16.72 3.61 3.79
N ILE A 8 -17.25 2.90 4.78
CA ILE A 8 -16.47 2.45 5.95
C ILE A 8 -15.32 1.54 5.50
N TRP A 9 -15.60 0.51 4.67
CA TRP A 9 -14.57 -0.38 4.18
C TRP A 9 -13.52 0.31 3.30
N THR A 10 -13.93 1.31 2.52
CA THR A 10 -13.00 2.12 1.72
C THR A 10 -12.07 2.95 2.62
N MET A 11 -12.59 3.55 3.69
CA MET A 11 -11.77 4.25 4.68
C MET A 11 -10.82 3.31 5.42
N VAL A 12 -11.30 2.12 5.83
CA VAL A 12 -10.45 1.10 6.49
C VAL A 12 -9.32 0.67 5.54
N HIS A 13 -9.65 0.38 4.28
CA HIS A 13 -8.65 -0.04 3.29
C HIS A 13 -7.64 1.06 2.97
N GLY A 14 -8.11 2.28 2.65
CA GLY A 14 -7.24 3.35 2.18
C GLY A 14 -6.50 4.05 3.32
N ILE A 15 -7.23 4.54 4.33
CA ILE A 15 -6.66 5.35 5.42
C ILE A 15 -6.13 4.44 6.53
N GLY A 16 -6.92 3.45 6.96
CA GLY A 16 -6.55 2.57 8.06
C GLY A 16 -5.33 1.73 7.73
N VAL A 17 -5.53 0.62 7.01
CA VAL A 17 -4.43 -0.32 6.74
C VAL A 17 -3.46 0.17 5.67
N GLY A 18 -3.97 0.85 4.60
CA GLY A 18 -3.13 1.42 3.56
C GLY A 18 -2.25 2.57 4.06
N GLY A 19 -2.83 3.48 4.84
CA GLY A 19 -2.10 4.56 5.49
C GLY A 19 -1.06 4.04 6.50
N ALA A 20 -1.41 3.05 7.32
CA ALA A 20 -0.47 2.41 8.23
C ALA A 20 0.70 1.73 7.49
N ALA A 21 0.42 1.07 6.35
CA ALA A 21 1.45 0.48 5.50
C ALA A 21 2.40 1.54 4.91
N LEU A 22 1.86 2.64 4.39
CA LEU A 22 2.66 3.72 3.81
C LEU A 22 3.53 4.40 4.85
N LEU A 23 2.98 4.69 6.04
CA LEU A 23 3.74 5.24 7.17
C LEU A 23 4.81 4.26 7.66
N GLY A 24 4.49 2.97 7.72
CA GLY A 24 5.44 1.92 8.08
C GLY A 24 6.62 1.84 7.11
N LEU A 25 6.37 1.92 5.79
CA LEU A 25 7.41 1.97 4.76
C LEU A 25 8.28 3.22 4.91
N ALA A 26 7.67 4.41 5.09
CA ALA A 26 8.39 5.65 5.30
C ALA A 26 9.27 5.59 6.56
N ALA A 27 8.72 5.08 7.67
CA ALA A 27 9.44 4.92 8.92
C ALA A 27 10.61 3.93 8.80
N ALA A 28 10.43 2.80 8.08
CA ALA A 28 11.49 1.82 7.84
C ALA A 28 12.63 2.39 6.97
N LEU A 29 12.30 3.17 5.94
CA LEU A 29 13.26 3.89 5.12
C LEU A 29 14.04 4.92 5.93
N PHE A 30 13.33 5.73 6.73
CA PHE A 30 13.96 6.71 7.61
C PHE A 30 14.87 6.03 8.64
N TYR A 31 14.43 4.90 9.20
CA TYR A 31 15.23 4.11 10.14
C TYR A 31 16.56 3.68 9.50
N LEU A 32 16.53 3.09 8.30
CA LEU A 32 17.74 2.69 7.58
C LEU A 32 18.61 3.87 7.18
N TYR A 33 18.01 5.03 6.90
CA TYR A 33 18.73 6.26 6.61
C TYR A 33 19.45 6.81 7.84
N ALA A 34 18.76 6.89 8.99
CA ALA A 34 19.26 7.46 10.24
C ALA A 34 20.39 6.63 10.87
N VAL A 35 20.39 5.30 10.65
CA VAL A 35 21.40 4.35 11.13
C VAL A 35 22.66 4.33 10.27
N ARG A 36 22.97 5.37 9.52
CA ARG A 36 24.25 5.42 8.81
C ARG A 36 25.39 5.32 9.81
N PRO A 37 26.44 4.52 9.53
CA PRO A 37 27.67 4.51 10.32
C PRO A 37 28.38 5.86 10.07
N THR A 38 27.98 6.87 10.81
CA THR A 38 28.73 8.11 10.94
C THR A 38 29.76 7.91 12.04
N GLN A 39 30.92 8.55 11.92
CA GLN A 39 32.05 8.39 12.82
C GLN A 39 31.80 8.88 14.27
N GLN A 40 30.56 9.32 14.57
CA GLN A 40 30.13 9.65 15.93
C GLN A 40 28.78 9.02 16.22
N PRO A 41 28.72 8.02 17.11
CA PRO A 41 27.46 7.47 17.59
C PRO A 41 26.83 8.43 18.61
N THR A 42 26.15 9.46 18.14
CA THR A 42 25.39 10.38 19.03
C THR A 42 24.03 9.84 19.41
N VAL A 43 23.56 8.80 18.75
CA VAL A 43 22.38 8.04 19.12
C VAL A 43 22.82 6.59 19.25
N ASN A 44 22.48 5.98 20.37
CA ASN A 44 22.73 4.53 20.58
C ASN A 44 22.15 3.76 19.38
N PRO A 45 23.00 3.21 18.50
CA PRO A 45 22.49 2.73 17.24
C PRO A 45 21.68 1.47 17.50
N THR A 46 20.37 1.63 17.54
CA THR A 46 19.53 0.69 16.87
C THR A 46 19.43 -0.66 17.56
N ASP A 47 18.43 -0.73 18.41
CA ASP A 47 17.91 -2.04 18.74
C ASP A 47 17.38 -2.69 17.42
N PRO A 48 18.04 -3.72 16.88
CA PRO A 48 17.60 -4.37 15.67
C PRO A 48 16.17 -4.93 15.80
N ARG A 49 15.67 -5.10 17.03
CA ARG A 49 14.30 -5.51 17.30
C ARG A 49 13.28 -4.47 16.84
N ALA A 50 13.59 -3.17 16.98
CA ALA A 50 12.71 -2.12 16.51
C ALA A 50 12.55 -2.14 14.98
N PHE A 51 13.64 -2.35 14.24
CA PHE A 51 13.58 -2.50 12.78
C PHE A 51 12.84 -3.77 12.36
N VAL A 52 13.05 -4.89 13.06
CA VAL A 52 12.31 -6.15 12.83
C VAL A 52 10.82 -5.93 13.06
N ALA A 53 10.43 -5.38 14.21
CA ALA A 53 9.01 -5.12 14.52
C ALA A 53 8.36 -4.20 13.47
N LEU A 54 9.06 -3.15 13.07
CA LEU A 54 8.59 -2.19 12.08
C LEU A 54 8.38 -2.85 10.70
N THR A 55 9.35 -3.62 10.22
CA THR A 55 9.25 -4.27 8.90
C THR A 55 8.21 -5.38 8.87
N VAL A 56 8.09 -6.17 9.95
CA VAL A 56 7.04 -7.19 10.09
C VAL A 56 5.65 -6.54 10.13
N PHE A 57 5.47 -5.51 10.97
CA PHE A 57 4.22 -4.75 11.02
C PHE A 57 3.84 -4.20 9.64
N THR A 58 4.80 -3.58 8.94
CA THR A 58 4.57 -3.02 7.60
C THR A 58 4.17 -4.09 6.59
N ALA A 59 4.84 -5.24 6.60
CA ALA A 59 4.47 -6.36 5.73
C ALA A 59 3.05 -6.87 6.02
N VAL A 60 2.68 -7.01 7.30
CA VAL A 60 1.31 -7.40 7.70
C VAL A 60 0.29 -6.39 7.22
N MET A 61 0.54 -5.08 7.40
CA MET A 61 -0.38 -4.03 6.93
C MET A 61 -0.53 -4.04 5.41
N LEU A 62 0.55 -4.28 4.65
CA LEU A 62 0.48 -4.42 3.19
C LEU A 62 -0.38 -5.62 2.77
N TRP A 63 -0.17 -6.78 3.38
CA TRP A 63 -1.00 -7.95 3.08
C TRP A 63 -2.47 -7.74 3.45
N LEU A 64 -2.75 -7.10 4.58
CA LEU A 64 -4.12 -6.74 4.94
C LEU A 64 -4.73 -5.77 3.93
N THR A 65 -3.96 -4.78 3.46
CA THR A 65 -4.40 -3.85 2.41
C THR A 65 -4.77 -4.60 1.13
N VAL A 66 -3.93 -5.54 0.68
CA VAL A 66 -4.19 -6.35 -0.51
C VAL A 66 -5.44 -7.22 -0.32
N ILE A 67 -5.56 -7.91 0.83
CA ILE A 67 -6.70 -8.79 1.12
C ILE A 67 -8.01 -8.01 1.16
N VAL A 68 -8.06 -6.90 1.93
CA VAL A 68 -9.26 -6.05 2.02
C VAL A 68 -9.61 -5.47 0.65
N GLY A 69 -8.61 -4.99 -0.09
CA GLY A 69 -8.80 -4.46 -1.44
C GLY A 69 -9.41 -5.49 -2.39
N THR A 70 -8.83 -6.69 -2.42
CA THR A 70 -9.23 -7.75 -3.36
C THR A 70 -10.57 -8.37 -3.03
N TYR A 71 -10.84 -8.67 -1.76
CA TYR A 71 -12.00 -9.48 -1.39
C TYR A 71 -13.19 -8.67 -0.86
N ILE A 72 -12.97 -7.44 -0.41
CA ILE A 72 -14.04 -6.59 0.15
C ILE A 72 -14.35 -5.41 -0.78
N ILE A 73 -13.34 -4.66 -1.23
CA ILE A 73 -13.54 -3.44 -2.02
C ILE A 73 -13.79 -3.73 -3.50
N PHE A 74 -13.06 -4.68 -4.07
CA PHE A 74 -13.07 -4.93 -5.51
C PHE A 74 -14.39 -5.56 -6.02
N PRO A 75 -15.05 -6.52 -5.34
CA PRO A 75 -16.29 -7.09 -5.84
C PRO A 75 -17.42 -6.06 -6.05
N PRO A 76 -17.73 -5.16 -5.10
CA PRO A 76 -18.68 -4.06 -5.33
C PRO A 76 -18.28 -3.10 -6.46
N TYR A 77 -16.98 -2.84 -6.64
CA TYR A 77 -16.51 -2.00 -7.75
C TYR A 77 -16.87 -2.63 -9.11
N ARG A 78 -16.77 -3.98 -9.25
CA ARG A 78 -17.04 -4.70 -10.49
C ARG A 78 -18.50 -5.04 -10.73
N ALA A 79 -19.40 -4.68 -9.83
CA ALA A 79 -20.83 -4.97 -9.98
C ALA A 79 -21.34 -4.43 -11.33
N THR A 80 -22.10 -5.27 -12.04
CA THR A 80 -22.68 -4.93 -13.36
C THR A 80 -24.07 -4.37 -13.16
N PRO A 81 -24.40 -3.20 -13.72
CA PRO A 81 -25.75 -2.67 -13.66
C PRO A 81 -26.75 -3.58 -14.40
N PRO A 82 -27.98 -3.75 -13.88
CA PRO A 82 -29.05 -4.41 -14.59
C PRO A 82 -29.35 -3.76 -15.93
N PRO A 83 -29.89 -4.50 -16.93
CA PRO A 83 -30.30 -3.94 -18.20
C PRO A 83 -31.31 -2.79 -18.01
N GLY A 84 -31.09 -1.67 -18.70
CA GLY A 84 -31.95 -0.48 -18.62
C GLY A 84 -31.65 0.46 -17.46
N THR A 85 -30.62 0.21 -16.66
CA THR A 85 -30.19 1.12 -15.59
C THR A 85 -29.66 2.43 -16.19
N THR A 86 -30.26 3.55 -15.84
CA THR A 86 -29.86 4.90 -16.26
C THR A 86 -28.97 5.59 -15.22
N ASP A 87 -29.19 5.30 -13.93
CA ASP A 87 -28.37 5.81 -12.84
C ASP A 87 -27.22 4.84 -12.52
N LEU A 88 -26.00 5.24 -12.82
CA LEU A 88 -24.78 4.45 -12.62
C LEU A 88 -24.07 4.75 -11.30
N SER A 89 -24.62 5.58 -10.43
CA SER A 89 -23.96 6.00 -9.16
C SER A 89 -23.61 4.80 -8.27
N ALA A 90 -24.45 3.77 -8.24
CA ALA A 90 -24.22 2.53 -7.49
C ALA A 90 -23.24 1.55 -8.17
N PHE A 91 -22.77 1.84 -9.40
CA PHE A 91 -21.95 0.95 -10.23
C PHE A 91 -20.63 1.64 -10.64
N PRO A 92 -19.64 1.74 -9.74
CA PRO A 92 -18.44 2.55 -9.94
C PRO A 92 -17.67 2.25 -11.24
N ARG A 93 -17.55 0.97 -11.61
CA ARG A 93 -16.90 0.56 -12.87
C ARG A 93 -17.66 1.10 -14.09
N ALA A 94 -18.99 0.95 -14.10
CA ALA A 94 -19.80 1.40 -15.20
C ALA A 94 -19.77 2.94 -15.31
N LEU A 95 -19.81 3.64 -14.18
CA LEU A 95 -19.69 5.09 -14.11
C LEU A 95 -18.35 5.60 -14.67
N VAL A 96 -17.24 4.97 -14.28
CA VAL A 96 -15.89 5.32 -14.78
C VAL A 96 -15.78 5.09 -16.29
N LEU A 97 -16.40 4.02 -16.82
CA LEU A 97 -16.36 3.64 -18.23
C LEU A 97 -17.33 4.45 -19.10
N ALA A 98 -18.37 5.05 -18.52
CA ALA A 98 -19.38 5.81 -19.25
C ALA A 98 -18.82 7.07 -19.94
N ASN A 99 -17.70 7.60 -19.45
CA ASN A 99 -17.06 8.78 -20.03
C ASN A 99 -15.66 8.40 -20.57
N PRO A 100 -15.38 8.62 -21.88
CA PRO A 100 -14.07 8.34 -22.47
C PRO A 100 -12.89 9.02 -21.77
N SER A 101 -13.11 10.22 -21.19
CA SER A 101 -12.05 10.93 -20.46
C SER A 101 -11.66 10.30 -19.13
N THR A 102 -12.50 9.44 -18.56
CA THR A 102 -12.26 8.72 -17.29
C THR A 102 -12.03 7.22 -17.47
N ALA A 103 -12.30 6.66 -18.65
CA ALA A 103 -12.18 5.22 -18.92
C ALA A 103 -10.76 4.68 -18.66
N TRP A 104 -9.72 5.50 -18.83
CA TRP A 104 -8.34 5.14 -18.53
C TRP A 104 -8.12 4.78 -17.04
N LEU A 105 -8.95 5.31 -16.13
CA LEU A 105 -8.91 4.95 -14.71
C LEU A 105 -9.27 3.48 -14.49
N HIS A 106 -10.16 2.92 -15.31
CA HIS A 106 -10.41 1.48 -15.27
C HIS A 106 -9.31 0.71 -15.99
N ALA A 107 -8.98 1.09 -17.23
CA ALA A 107 -8.06 0.34 -18.07
C ALA A 107 -6.62 0.33 -17.55
N PHE A 108 -6.18 1.37 -16.85
CA PHE A 108 -4.82 1.48 -16.34
C PHE A 108 -4.77 1.52 -14.81
N ALA A 109 -5.54 2.44 -14.17
CA ALA A 109 -5.38 2.64 -12.75
C ALA A 109 -5.86 1.44 -11.93
N MET A 110 -6.97 0.80 -12.34
CA MET A 110 -7.44 -0.40 -11.65
C MET A 110 -6.51 -1.59 -11.90
N GLU A 111 -6.03 -1.79 -13.12
CA GLU A 111 -5.04 -2.84 -13.42
C GLU A 111 -3.77 -2.67 -12.59
N ALA A 112 -3.24 -1.46 -12.49
CA ALA A 112 -2.09 -1.17 -11.65
C ALA A 112 -2.38 -1.47 -10.17
N LYS A 113 -3.57 -1.12 -9.66
CA LYS A 113 -3.99 -1.38 -8.29
C LYS A 113 -4.23 -2.86 -8.00
N GLU A 114 -4.60 -3.64 -8.99
CA GLU A 114 -4.80 -5.08 -8.85
C GLU A 114 -3.49 -5.85 -8.77
N HIS A 115 -2.44 -5.40 -9.45
CA HIS A 115 -1.19 -6.17 -9.58
C HIS A 115 -0.02 -5.61 -8.77
N MET A 116 0.21 -4.30 -8.80
CA MET A 116 1.41 -3.70 -8.18
C MET A 116 1.48 -3.86 -6.64
N PRO A 117 0.37 -3.79 -5.86
CA PRO A 117 0.44 -3.97 -4.41
C PRO A 117 0.95 -5.35 -3.98
N TRP A 118 0.70 -6.41 -4.76
CA TRP A 118 1.25 -7.74 -4.51
C TRP A 118 2.78 -7.73 -4.54
N ILE A 119 3.36 -7.03 -5.54
CA ILE A 119 4.81 -6.88 -5.67
C ILE A 119 5.37 -6.15 -4.43
N ALA A 120 4.76 -5.03 -4.03
CA ALA A 120 5.18 -4.29 -2.84
C ALA A 120 5.12 -5.14 -1.56
N SER A 121 4.05 -5.95 -1.41
CA SER A 121 3.88 -6.86 -0.28
C SER A 121 4.97 -7.94 -0.24
N MET A 122 5.29 -8.54 -1.39
CA MET A 122 6.37 -9.54 -1.49
C MET A 122 7.73 -8.94 -1.20
N LEU A 123 8.06 -7.77 -1.76
CA LEU A 123 9.34 -7.09 -1.52
C LEU A 123 9.50 -6.72 -0.03
N THR A 124 8.46 -6.18 0.59
CA THR A 124 8.49 -5.82 2.01
C THR A 124 8.58 -7.07 2.89
N THR A 125 7.91 -8.16 2.52
CA THR A 125 8.04 -9.45 3.20
C THR A 125 9.47 -9.99 3.12
N ALA A 126 10.13 -9.87 1.97
CA ALA A 126 11.54 -10.24 1.83
C ALA A 126 12.44 -9.44 2.77
N VAL A 127 12.20 -8.13 2.90
CA VAL A 127 12.95 -7.29 3.86
C VAL A 127 12.65 -7.70 5.30
N ALA A 128 11.40 -7.96 5.64
CA ALA A 128 11.03 -8.44 6.98
C ALA A 128 11.71 -9.77 7.30
N PHE A 129 11.77 -10.71 6.34
CA PHE A 129 12.51 -11.97 6.49
C PHE A 129 14.01 -11.72 6.72
N ILE A 130 14.64 -10.87 5.93
CA ILE A 130 16.05 -10.48 6.09
C ILE A 130 16.27 -9.88 7.49
N ALA A 131 15.40 -8.97 7.93
CA ALA A 131 15.49 -8.33 9.23
C ALA A 131 15.36 -9.34 10.39
N VAL A 132 14.40 -10.26 10.31
CA VAL A 132 14.19 -11.32 11.32
C VAL A 132 15.38 -12.26 11.37
N ARG A 133 15.88 -12.71 10.21
CA ARG A 133 16.92 -13.75 10.10
C ARG A 133 18.30 -13.22 10.45
N TYR A 134 18.64 -12.01 10.00
CA TYR A 134 19.98 -11.45 10.08
C TYR A 134 20.11 -10.30 11.09
N ARG A 135 19.00 -9.79 11.62
CA ARG A 135 18.95 -8.81 12.72
C ARG A 135 20.02 -7.70 12.58
N ARG A 136 21.05 -7.77 13.44
CA ARG A 136 22.11 -6.77 13.48
C ARG A 136 22.87 -6.65 12.15
N THR A 137 23.12 -7.75 11.47
CA THR A 137 23.80 -7.78 10.17
C THR A 137 23.08 -6.95 9.13
N THR A 138 21.73 -6.93 9.15
CA THR A 138 20.91 -6.09 8.25
C THR A 138 21.27 -4.61 8.37
N LEU A 139 21.61 -4.14 9.56
CA LEU A 139 21.92 -2.74 9.82
C LEU A 139 23.40 -2.42 9.62
N THR A 140 24.31 -3.35 9.93
CA THR A 140 25.75 -3.14 9.95
C THR A 140 26.44 -3.47 8.64
N THR A 141 25.91 -4.41 7.83
CA THR A 141 26.50 -4.79 6.55
C THR A 141 26.00 -3.85 5.43
N PRO A 142 26.87 -3.03 4.83
CA PRO A 142 26.44 -2.02 3.86
C PRO A 142 25.66 -2.57 2.66
N ALA A 143 26.05 -3.73 2.16
CA ALA A 143 25.37 -4.38 1.03
C ALA A 143 23.92 -4.80 1.38
N VAL A 144 23.72 -5.46 2.54
CA VAL A 144 22.41 -5.90 3.01
C VAL A 144 21.51 -4.70 3.33
N ARG A 145 22.08 -3.67 3.97
CA ARG A 145 21.35 -2.43 4.26
C ARG A 145 20.91 -1.72 2.98
N ARG A 146 21.79 -1.59 1.98
CA ARG A 146 21.44 -0.99 0.68
C ARG A 146 20.36 -1.79 -0.03
N LEU A 147 20.47 -3.11 -0.06
CA LEU A 147 19.44 -3.97 -0.65
C LEU A 147 18.10 -3.75 0.05
N SER A 148 18.05 -3.81 1.38
CA SER A 148 16.83 -3.58 2.16
C SER A 148 16.24 -2.19 1.91
N PHE A 149 17.10 -1.16 1.85
CA PHE A 149 16.66 0.20 1.52
C PHE A 149 16.04 0.28 0.12
N THR A 150 16.69 -0.30 -0.89
CA THR A 150 16.18 -0.31 -2.28
C THR A 150 14.84 -1.02 -2.38
N LEU A 151 14.69 -2.20 -1.76
CA LEU A 151 13.43 -2.95 -1.79
C LEU A 151 12.29 -2.17 -1.10
N LEU A 152 12.56 -1.54 0.05
CA LEU A 152 11.58 -0.70 0.74
C LEU A 152 11.26 0.57 -0.06
N ALA A 153 12.24 1.20 -0.71
CA ALA A 153 12.03 2.40 -1.52
C ALA A 153 11.15 2.09 -2.75
N VAL A 154 11.39 0.95 -3.41
CA VAL A 154 10.54 0.48 -4.50
C VAL A 154 9.12 0.18 -4.00
N SER A 155 8.99 -0.50 -2.85
CA SER A 155 7.68 -0.76 -2.25
C SER A 155 6.95 0.53 -1.90
N PHE A 156 7.64 1.51 -1.31
CA PHE A 156 7.08 2.82 -1.00
C PHE A 156 6.58 3.55 -2.25
N ALA A 157 7.40 3.58 -3.31
CA ALA A 157 7.03 4.22 -4.58
C ALA A 157 5.79 3.56 -5.20
N ILE A 158 5.72 2.22 -5.20
CA ILE A 158 4.56 1.47 -5.69
C ILE A 158 3.31 1.83 -4.86
N VAL A 159 3.40 1.73 -3.54
CA VAL A 159 2.24 1.98 -2.64
C VAL A 159 1.77 3.42 -2.75
N ALA A 160 2.68 4.41 -2.77
CA ALA A 160 2.33 5.80 -2.95
C ALA A 160 1.63 6.05 -4.30
N PHE A 161 2.16 5.46 -5.38
CA PHE A 161 1.58 5.57 -6.71
C PHE A 161 0.17 4.96 -6.79
N VAL A 162 -0.03 3.72 -6.33
CA VAL A 162 -1.36 3.10 -6.38
C VAL A 162 -2.36 3.75 -5.42
N SER A 163 -1.89 4.34 -4.32
CA SER A 163 -2.72 5.15 -3.42
C SER A 163 -3.24 6.40 -4.13
N LEU A 164 -2.38 7.10 -4.87
CA LEU A 164 -2.78 8.25 -5.68
C LEU A 164 -3.82 7.86 -6.75
N LEU A 165 -3.61 6.75 -7.45
CA LEU A 165 -4.59 6.21 -8.39
C LEU A 165 -5.94 5.91 -7.71
N GLY A 166 -5.89 5.40 -6.47
CA GLY A 166 -7.09 5.18 -5.66
C GLY A 166 -7.88 6.45 -5.37
N VAL A 167 -7.18 7.55 -5.08
CA VAL A 167 -7.81 8.85 -4.88
C VAL A 167 -8.52 9.32 -6.16
N PHE A 168 -7.89 9.17 -7.34
CA PHE A 168 -8.53 9.55 -8.60
C PHE A 168 -9.79 8.71 -8.90
N VAL A 169 -9.72 7.39 -8.72
CA VAL A 169 -10.90 6.52 -8.90
C VAL A 169 -12.03 6.93 -7.96
N ASN A 170 -11.74 7.14 -6.68
CA ASN A 170 -12.75 7.53 -5.69
C ASN A 170 -13.31 8.94 -5.93
N LYS A 171 -12.55 9.84 -6.57
CA LYS A 171 -13.03 11.17 -6.91
C LYS A 171 -14.06 11.16 -8.05
N ILE A 172 -13.93 10.22 -8.99
CA ILE A 172 -14.84 10.10 -10.15
C ILE A 172 -16.04 9.21 -9.81
N ALA A 173 -15.83 8.16 -9.06
CA ALA A 173 -16.86 7.22 -8.64
C ALA A 173 -16.83 7.07 -7.11
N PRO A 174 -17.33 8.06 -6.37
CA PRO A 174 -17.40 8.02 -4.93
C PRO A 174 -18.27 6.83 -4.49
N LEU A 175 -17.92 6.27 -3.35
CA LEU A 175 -18.64 5.14 -2.75
C LEU A 175 -19.57 5.70 -1.67
N ASP A 176 -20.79 5.99 -2.05
CA ASP A 176 -21.86 6.44 -1.14
C ASP A 176 -22.58 5.27 -0.46
#